data_9467256b4ab5ef4acf5927929ad3aa52
#
_entry.id   9467256b4ab5ef4acf5927929ad3aa52
#
_cell.length_a   1.000
_cell.length_b   1.000
_cell.length_c   1.000
_cell.angle_alpha   90.00
_cell.angle_beta   90.00
_cell.angle_gamma   90.00
#
_symmetry.space_group_name_H-M   'P 1'
#
loop_
_entity.id
_entity.type
_entity.pdbx_description
1 polymer ?
#
loop_
_entity_poly.entity_id
_entity_poly.type
_entity_poly.pdbx_seq_one_letter_code
_entity_poly.pdbx_strand_id
1 'polypeptide(L)'
;YHKDGTDTTIWFASDGEAAFSVWGYADNAYSLINIEAMCDSVAYSISRATLNQLYHSSIGLANLGLRLMDHQLLLQENWIINSGSPRAKERYLTLIKETPELLQYVPLKYIASYLWITPQSLSRIRASL
;
A
#
# COMPACT_ATOMS: atom_id res chain seq x y z
N TYR A 1 12.21 -7.20 1.65
CA TYR A 1 13.37 -7.58 0.82
C TYR A 1 13.33 -9.06 0.54
N HIS A 2 13.43 -9.46 -0.73
CA HIS A 2 13.67 -10.84 -1.09
C HIS A 2 15.13 -11.23 -0.77
N LYS A 3 15.42 -12.54 -0.67
CA LYS A 3 16.77 -13.05 -0.39
C LYS A 3 17.82 -12.62 -1.43
N ASP A 4 17.38 -12.22 -2.62
CA ASP A 4 18.19 -11.71 -3.73
C ASP A 4 18.41 -10.19 -3.69
N GLY A 5 17.91 -9.51 -2.66
CA GLY A 5 18.01 -8.06 -2.50
C GLY A 5 17.01 -7.24 -3.32
N THR A 6 16.04 -7.88 -3.96
CA THR A 6 14.97 -7.15 -4.67
C THR A 6 13.87 -6.70 -3.72
N ASP A 7 13.33 -5.52 -3.96
CA ASP A 7 12.19 -4.97 -3.22
C ASP A 7 10.89 -5.21 -4.00
N THR A 8 9.84 -5.54 -3.28
CA THR A 8 8.49 -5.61 -3.85
C THR A 8 7.62 -4.54 -3.21
N THR A 9 7.04 -3.70 -4.06
CA THR A 9 6.02 -2.75 -3.63
C THR A 9 4.71 -3.50 -3.43
N ILE A 10 4.19 -3.46 -2.21
CA ILE A 10 2.96 -4.17 -1.85
C ILE A 10 1.76 -3.25 -1.70
N TRP A 11 2.00 -1.93 -1.51
CA TRP A 11 0.95 -0.98 -1.27
C TRP A 11 1.42 0.46 -1.46
N PHE A 12 0.50 1.35 -1.80
CA PHE A 12 0.65 2.80 -1.76
C PHE A 12 -0.38 3.38 -0.81
N ALA A 13 0.01 4.36 -0.02
CA ALA A 13 -0.90 5.15 0.81
C ALA A 13 -0.91 6.59 0.29
N SER A 14 -2.10 7.13 0.10
CA SER A 14 -2.36 8.50 -0.34
C SER A 14 -2.79 9.39 0.83
N ASP A 15 -3.14 10.64 0.55
CA ASP A 15 -3.61 11.60 1.55
C ASP A 15 -4.83 11.09 2.32
N GLY A 16 -4.75 11.17 3.64
CA GLY A 16 -5.83 10.73 4.53
C GLY A 16 -5.83 9.22 4.83
N GLU A 17 -4.94 8.46 4.22
CA GLU A 17 -4.81 7.02 4.47
C GLU A 17 -3.79 6.72 5.58
N ALA A 18 -3.95 5.57 6.22
CA ALA A 18 -3.04 5.10 7.25
C ALA A 18 -1.97 4.19 6.67
N ALA A 19 -0.69 4.53 6.88
CA ALA A 19 0.45 3.71 6.48
C ALA A 19 0.99 2.93 7.68
N PHE A 20 0.91 1.59 7.67
CA PHE A 20 1.41 0.76 8.76
C PHE A 20 1.74 -0.67 8.29
N SER A 21 2.54 -1.37 9.09
CA SER A 21 2.76 -2.80 8.90
C SER A 21 1.77 -3.59 9.75
N VAL A 22 1.06 -4.52 9.13
CA VAL A 22 0.16 -5.44 9.84
C VAL A 22 0.92 -6.27 10.89
N TRP A 23 2.16 -6.68 10.62
CA TRP A 23 3.02 -7.36 11.59
C TRP A 23 3.24 -6.52 12.84
N GLY A 24 3.72 -5.29 12.67
CA GLY A 24 3.90 -4.38 13.81
C GLY A 24 2.59 -3.97 14.47
N TYR A 25 1.49 -3.95 13.72
CA TYR A 25 0.17 -3.66 14.27
C TYR A 25 -0.36 -4.82 15.13
N ALA A 26 -0.23 -6.07 14.69
CA ALA A 26 -0.80 -7.23 15.37
C ALA A 26 0.03 -7.70 16.57
N ASP A 27 1.34 -7.87 16.41
CA ASP A 27 2.17 -8.63 17.36
C ASP A 27 3.29 -7.82 18.03
N ASN A 28 3.38 -6.51 17.82
CA ASN A 28 4.54 -5.68 18.22
C ASN A 28 5.90 -6.21 17.71
N ALA A 29 5.90 -7.08 16.71
CA ALA A 29 7.11 -7.60 16.09
C ALA A 29 7.75 -6.53 15.20
N TYR A 30 9.02 -6.71 14.87
CA TYR A 30 9.68 -5.89 13.86
C TYR A 30 8.95 -6.07 12.53
N SER A 31 8.67 -4.94 11.87
CA SER A 31 8.06 -4.95 10.55
C SER A 31 8.97 -5.64 9.54
N LEU A 32 8.38 -6.47 8.68
CA LEU A 32 9.05 -7.04 7.51
C LEU A 32 8.98 -6.13 6.28
N ILE A 33 8.27 -5.00 6.39
CA ILE A 33 8.14 -4.01 5.33
C ILE A 33 8.73 -2.68 5.76
N ASN A 34 9.20 -1.91 4.78
CA ASN A 34 9.60 -0.53 4.93
C ASN A 34 8.50 0.38 4.40
N ILE A 35 8.41 1.59 4.96
CA ILE A 35 7.56 2.67 4.47
C ILE A 35 8.50 3.74 3.93
N GLU A 36 8.31 4.14 2.68
CA GLU A 36 9.12 5.12 1.99
C GLU A 36 8.23 6.24 1.44
N ALA A 37 8.57 7.50 1.72
CA ALA A 37 7.89 8.65 1.15
C ALA A 37 8.33 8.84 -0.31
N MET A 38 7.38 8.91 -1.23
CA MET A 38 7.64 9.09 -2.66
C MET A 38 7.76 10.57 -3.08
N CYS A 39 7.34 11.49 -2.21
CA CYS A 39 7.45 12.93 -2.39
C CYS A 39 7.53 13.61 -1.01
N ASP A 40 7.73 14.93 -0.99
CA ASP A 40 7.67 15.72 0.24
C ASP A 40 6.28 15.53 0.89
N SER A 41 6.29 15.01 2.12
CA SER A 41 5.08 14.55 2.80
C SER A 41 5.07 14.98 4.25
N VAL A 42 3.87 15.22 4.79
CA VAL A 42 3.64 15.41 6.23
C VAL A 42 2.87 14.22 6.76
N ALA A 43 3.39 13.57 7.78
CA ALA A 43 2.74 12.43 8.41
C ALA A 43 2.62 12.62 9.92
N TYR A 44 1.50 12.17 10.47
CA TYR A 44 1.31 12.06 11.91
C TYR A 44 1.52 10.60 12.32
N SER A 45 2.30 10.39 13.36
CA SER A 45 2.58 9.03 13.83
C SER A 45 2.07 8.83 15.26
N ILE A 46 1.66 7.60 15.55
CA ILE A 46 1.24 7.17 16.87
C ILE A 46 1.89 5.81 17.17
N SER A 47 2.38 5.64 18.40
CA SER A 47 2.92 4.35 18.81
C SER A 47 1.83 3.30 18.98
N ARG A 48 2.15 2.03 18.74
CA ARG A 48 1.22 0.92 19.01
C ARG A 48 0.73 0.90 20.46
N ALA A 49 1.62 1.16 21.41
CA ALA A 49 1.29 1.20 22.83
C ALA A 49 0.25 2.29 23.12
N THR A 50 0.46 3.51 22.60
CA THR A 50 -0.49 4.62 22.76
C THR A 50 -1.82 4.31 22.08
N LEU A 51 -1.79 3.74 20.89
CA LEU A 51 -2.99 3.36 20.14
C LEU A 51 -3.82 2.33 20.93
N ASN A 52 -3.18 1.32 21.52
CA ASN A 52 -3.83 0.34 22.37
C ASN A 52 -4.49 0.99 23.60
N GLN A 53 -3.81 1.91 24.27
CA GLN A 53 -4.39 2.64 25.39
C GLN A 53 -5.65 3.42 24.98
N LEU A 54 -5.61 4.07 23.80
CA LEU A 54 -6.76 4.79 23.27
C LEU A 54 -7.94 3.85 22.97
N TYR A 55 -7.70 2.69 22.40
CA TYR A 55 -8.74 1.69 22.13
C TYR A 55 -9.39 1.17 23.42
N HIS A 56 -8.63 1.00 24.50
CA HIS A 56 -9.18 0.61 25.80
C HIS A 56 -9.91 1.75 26.52
N SER A 57 -9.57 2.99 26.21
CA SER A 57 -10.17 4.17 26.88
C SER A 57 -11.50 4.61 26.28
N SER A 58 -11.79 4.25 25.01
CA SER A 58 -12.95 4.73 24.28
C SER A 58 -13.44 3.72 23.23
N ILE A 59 -14.71 3.35 23.36
CA ILE A 59 -15.38 2.50 22.37
C ILE A 59 -15.43 3.16 20.97
N GLY A 60 -15.51 4.49 20.92
CA GLY A 60 -15.47 5.23 19.65
C GLY A 60 -14.13 5.08 18.94
N LEU A 61 -13.02 5.13 19.69
CA LEU A 61 -11.68 4.92 19.15
C LEU A 61 -11.44 3.46 18.78
N ALA A 62 -11.96 2.51 19.56
CA ALA A 62 -11.92 1.09 19.18
C ALA A 62 -12.66 0.84 17.87
N ASN A 63 -13.85 1.42 17.68
CA ASN A 63 -14.62 1.33 16.45
C ASN A 63 -13.89 1.98 15.26
N LEU A 64 -13.17 3.09 15.49
CA LEU A 64 -12.31 3.67 14.45
C LEU A 64 -11.21 2.69 14.02
N GLY A 65 -10.58 2.02 14.99
CA GLY A 65 -9.59 0.98 14.71
C GLY A 65 -10.15 -0.18 13.89
N LEU A 66 -11.35 -0.65 14.22
CA LEU A 66 -12.04 -1.68 13.42
C LEU A 66 -12.27 -1.22 11.98
N ARG A 67 -12.78 0.00 11.78
CA ARG A 67 -12.99 0.55 10.42
C ARG A 67 -11.68 0.68 9.63
N LEU A 68 -10.58 1.04 10.28
CA LEU A 68 -9.25 1.05 9.64
C LEU A 68 -8.85 -0.35 9.18
N MET A 69 -9.10 -1.37 10.00
CA MET A 69 -8.81 -2.77 9.63
C MET A 69 -9.72 -3.26 8.52
N ASP A 70 -11.01 -2.99 8.57
CA ASP A 70 -11.96 -3.33 7.51
C ASP A 70 -11.52 -2.71 6.17
N HIS A 71 -11.13 -1.43 6.19
CA HIS A 71 -10.63 -0.75 5.01
C HIS A 71 -9.36 -1.41 4.44
N GLN A 72 -8.40 -1.74 5.32
CA GLN A 72 -7.18 -2.44 4.90
C GLN A 72 -7.45 -3.82 4.31
N LEU A 73 -8.36 -4.58 4.90
CA LEU A 73 -8.77 -5.88 4.37
C LEU A 73 -9.40 -5.75 2.98
N LEU A 74 -10.27 -4.77 2.77
CA LEU A 74 -10.86 -4.49 1.47
C LEU A 74 -9.81 -4.12 0.42
N LEU A 75 -8.83 -3.28 0.78
CA LEU A 75 -7.73 -2.94 -0.12
C LEU A 75 -6.90 -4.18 -0.50
N GLN A 76 -6.60 -5.04 0.46
CA GLN A 76 -5.87 -6.29 0.21
C GLN A 76 -6.67 -7.25 -0.66
N GLU A 77 -7.96 -7.42 -0.41
CA GLU A 77 -8.83 -8.28 -1.20
C GLU A 77 -8.96 -7.78 -2.64
N ASN A 78 -9.18 -6.48 -2.83
CA ASN A 78 -9.18 -5.84 -4.14
C ASN A 78 -7.85 -6.03 -4.87
N TRP A 79 -6.73 -5.88 -4.16
CA TRP A 79 -5.41 -6.13 -4.73
C TRP A 79 -5.25 -7.58 -5.19
N ILE A 80 -5.68 -8.57 -4.38
CA ILE A 80 -5.64 -9.99 -4.73
C ILE A 80 -6.49 -10.26 -5.99
N ILE A 81 -7.73 -9.77 -6.01
CA ILE A 81 -8.65 -9.92 -7.14
C ILE A 81 -8.03 -9.31 -8.41
N ASN A 82 -7.53 -8.10 -8.33
CA ASN A 82 -6.93 -7.40 -9.46
C ASN A 82 -5.61 -8.04 -9.91
N SER A 83 -4.81 -8.56 -8.97
CA SER A 83 -3.58 -9.30 -9.27
C SER A 83 -3.86 -10.62 -9.98
N GLY A 84 -5.03 -11.21 -9.80
CA GLY A 84 -5.51 -12.39 -10.51
C GLY A 84 -5.90 -12.12 -11.97
N SER A 85 -6.03 -10.86 -12.38
CA SER A 85 -6.25 -10.53 -13.81
C SER A 85 -5.00 -10.95 -14.63
N PRO A 86 -5.16 -11.78 -15.66
CA PRO A 86 -4.03 -12.28 -16.42
C PRO A 86 -3.31 -11.21 -17.23
N ARG A 87 -3.94 -10.05 -17.46
CA ARG A 87 -3.41 -9.02 -18.35
C ARG A 87 -2.85 -7.83 -17.56
N ALA A 88 -1.54 -7.68 -17.56
CA ALA A 88 -0.84 -6.57 -16.94
C ALA A 88 -1.35 -5.18 -17.41
N LYS A 89 -1.79 -5.07 -18.65
CA LYS A 89 -2.37 -3.83 -19.20
C LYS A 89 -3.66 -3.46 -18.48
N GLU A 90 -4.53 -4.41 -18.18
CA GLU A 90 -5.79 -4.17 -17.46
C GLU A 90 -5.52 -3.71 -16.02
N ARG A 91 -4.58 -4.36 -15.33
CA ARG A 91 -4.17 -3.94 -13.98
C ARG A 91 -3.61 -2.52 -13.96
N TYR A 92 -2.79 -2.17 -14.96
CA TYR A 92 -2.27 -0.81 -15.08
C TYR A 92 -3.37 0.21 -15.35
N LEU A 93 -4.33 -0.09 -16.24
CA LEU A 93 -5.46 0.80 -16.53
C LEU A 93 -6.36 1.02 -15.31
N THR A 94 -6.60 -0.02 -14.52
CA THR A 94 -7.33 0.09 -13.25
C THR A 94 -6.58 1.01 -12.29
N LEU A 95 -5.29 0.79 -12.10
CA LEU A 95 -4.46 1.60 -11.19
C LEU A 95 -4.51 3.09 -11.56
N ILE A 96 -4.28 3.44 -12.82
CA ILE A 96 -4.27 4.86 -13.24
C ILE A 96 -5.65 5.52 -13.22
N LYS A 97 -6.71 4.73 -13.28
CA LYS A 97 -8.08 5.21 -13.13
C LYS A 97 -8.43 5.50 -11.67
N GLU A 98 -8.00 4.62 -10.76
CA GLU A 98 -8.30 4.71 -9.33
C GLU A 98 -7.39 5.68 -8.59
N THR A 99 -6.11 5.74 -8.99
CA THR A 99 -5.07 6.53 -8.32
C THR A 99 -4.17 7.24 -9.34
N PRO A 100 -4.70 8.19 -10.13
CA PRO A 100 -3.94 8.86 -11.20
C PRO A 100 -2.74 9.66 -10.67
N GLU A 101 -2.79 10.11 -9.43
CA GLU A 101 -1.72 10.86 -8.75
C GLU A 101 -0.43 10.05 -8.60
N LEU A 102 -0.49 8.72 -8.53
CA LEU A 102 0.69 7.88 -8.44
C LEU A 102 1.67 8.10 -9.61
N LEU A 103 1.14 8.41 -10.79
CA LEU A 103 1.98 8.69 -11.98
C LEU A 103 2.79 9.97 -11.86
N GLN A 104 2.39 10.90 -10.98
CA GLN A 104 3.06 12.18 -10.78
C GLN A 104 4.22 12.06 -9.79
N TYR A 105 4.05 11.24 -8.76
CA TYR A 105 4.97 11.21 -7.62
C TYR A 105 5.78 9.91 -7.51
N VAL A 106 5.24 8.80 -8.04
CA VAL A 106 5.85 7.48 -7.85
C VAL A 106 6.70 7.09 -9.06
N PRO A 107 8.00 6.79 -8.89
CA PRO A 107 8.84 6.27 -9.96
C PRO A 107 8.26 4.97 -10.54
N LEU A 108 8.32 4.84 -11.88
CA LEU A 108 7.72 3.70 -12.62
C LEU A 108 8.22 2.33 -12.16
N LYS A 109 9.42 2.24 -11.59
CA LYS A 109 9.95 0.98 -11.05
C LYS A 109 9.08 0.43 -9.90
N TYR A 110 8.56 1.29 -9.02
CA TYR A 110 7.68 0.89 -7.93
C TYR A 110 6.29 0.53 -8.43
N ILE A 111 5.77 1.27 -9.42
CA ILE A 111 4.50 0.92 -10.09
C ILE A 111 4.61 -0.43 -10.79
N ALA A 112 5.69 -0.69 -11.51
CA ALA A 112 5.93 -1.98 -12.15
C ALA A 112 6.02 -3.11 -11.12
N SER A 113 6.74 -2.90 -10.03
CA SER A 113 6.84 -3.84 -8.91
C SER A 113 5.48 -4.16 -8.29
N TYR A 114 4.68 -3.13 -8.02
CA TYR A 114 3.31 -3.28 -7.50
C TYR A 114 2.40 -4.09 -8.45
N LEU A 115 2.57 -3.91 -9.75
CA LEU A 115 1.83 -4.63 -10.79
C LEU A 115 2.41 -6.01 -11.12
N TRP A 116 3.47 -6.44 -10.43
CA TRP A 116 4.17 -7.71 -10.66
C TRP A 116 4.66 -7.87 -12.11
N ILE A 117 5.20 -6.80 -12.67
CA ILE A 117 5.81 -6.78 -14.00
C ILE A 117 7.16 -6.07 -13.98
N THR A 118 7.94 -6.26 -15.03
CA THR A 118 9.20 -5.53 -15.18
C THR A 118 8.94 -4.09 -15.63
N PRO A 119 9.84 -3.13 -15.31
CA PRO A 119 9.74 -1.77 -15.83
C PRO A 119 9.67 -1.69 -17.35
N GLN A 120 10.36 -2.60 -18.06
CA GLN A 120 10.33 -2.71 -19.51
C GLN A 120 8.93 -3.12 -20.03
N SER A 121 8.28 -4.06 -19.34
CA SER A 121 6.91 -4.46 -19.66
C SER A 121 5.93 -3.31 -19.43
N LEU A 122 6.08 -2.57 -18.32
CA LEU A 122 5.27 -1.38 -18.08
C LEU A 122 5.47 -0.30 -19.15
N SER A 123 6.71 -0.05 -19.57
CA SER A 123 7.01 0.90 -20.64
C SER A 123 6.34 0.51 -21.97
N ARG A 124 6.34 -0.77 -22.33
CA ARG A 124 5.63 -1.26 -23.53
C ARG A 124 4.12 -1.08 -23.43
N ILE A 125 3.52 -1.36 -22.27
CA ILE A 125 2.10 -1.13 -22.02
C ILE A 125 1.76 0.34 -22.25
N ARG A 126 2.52 1.25 -21.65
CA ARG A 126 2.32 2.70 -21.80
C ARG A 126 2.44 3.18 -23.24
N ALA A 127 3.39 2.65 -23.99
CA ALA A 127 3.57 2.99 -25.42
C ALA A 127 2.44 2.45 -26.33
N SER A 128 1.61 1.52 -25.82
CA SER A 128 0.48 0.91 -26.54
C SER A 128 -0.88 1.51 -26.19
N LEU A 129 -0.92 2.57 -25.38
CA LEU A 129 -2.12 3.31 -25.00
C LEU A 129 -2.29 4.55 -25.86
#